data_db010a7c097df9e82ba1110cf149f8ea
#
_entry.id   db010a7c097df9e82ba1110cf149f8ea
#
_cell.length_a   1.000
_cell.length_b   1.000
_cell.length_c   1.000
_cell.angle_alpha   90.00
_cell.angle_beta   90.00
_cell.angle_gamma   90.00
#
_symmetry.space_group_name_H-M   'P 1'
#
loop_
_entity.id
_entity.type
_entity.pdbx_description
1 polymer ?
#
loop_
_entity_poly.entity_id
_entity_poly.type
_entity_poly.pdbx_seq_one_letter_code
_entity_poly.pdbx_strand_id
1 'polypeptide(L)'
;MAKYKTIKGFTIQSFSTDPVTSVAGSGTWASGGALNTGRFPVTGATNAPATSTGLAFGGTAPGPAKTGATESYDGTSWVEKGDLNDARISLGGAGTATAALGFGGDSPGLPTATESFNGTSWTVVPATLTEGKESAAGFGLQTAAIFATGYAGPPAGPTGNTANVQSYNGSAWSEVNNVNTARSYVYGCGIQTAGIIAGGSAPPYSAAAETWNGTCWTTVNSLNTARANFSMFGVQTFAVGSGGDDGSTPRFAIVESYDGTSWSEQANLANANKMSGSSGTAGTAGLNFGGSDPGNNPMTRTEEWTTAAPPISIAQVGQVWYNSTGNVLKGYGKTAGTGTWASTGQLNTIRPNNSGGGSGIQTAALAAGGYSPPTPTNLTTATESYNGSVWTETGHAMNTARYNTAMTGTQTASLIFSGNQVSPNAGTLTEEYNGSSWAVKNAMPLGRASGAGAGTTTAAMAYGGRPIVTTVQDFDGTNWSTGTALNTARDQVGGGGTNTDAACVGGGPPVVGIYEAWNGTTWTEKADLNTSRRAAAACVTTTDSVMLAGGQNGGSDYN
;
A
#
# COMPACT_ATOMS: atom_id res chain seq x y z
N MET A 1 36.10 32.71 -8.15
CA MET A 1 35.18 31.66 -7.67
C MET A 1 34.43 32.20 -6.46
N ALA A 2 33.13 32.52 -6.59
CA ALA A 2 32.33 32.99 -5.48
C ALA A 2 32.04 31.82 -4.56
N LYS A 3 32.55 31.83 -3.33
CA LYS A 3 32.16 30.87 -2.29
C LYS A 3 30.85 31.33 -1.70
N TYR A 4 29.75 30.71 -2.09
CA TYR A 4 28.46 30.88 -1.41
C TYR A 4 28.55 30.22 -0.03
N LYS A 5 28.86 31.01 1.01
CA LYS A 5 29.08 30.49 2.35
C LYS A 5 27.83 30.33 3.20
N THR A 6 26.77 31.03 2.89
CA THR A 6 25.50 30.91 3.67
C THR A 6 24.36 31.62 2.92
N ILE A 7 23.30 30.90 2.61
CA ILE A 7 21.97 31.51 2.41
C ILE A 7 21.41 31.63 3.83
N LYS A 8 20.99 32.83 4.25
CA LYS A 8 20.49 33.08 5.62
C LYS A 8 19.38 32.08 5.93
N GLY A 9 19.63 31.19 6.90
CA GLY A 9 18.67 30.23 7.43
C GLY A 9 18.84 28.77 6.99
N PHE A 10 19.74 28.45 6.02
CA PHE A 10 19.95 27.07 5.57
C PHE A 10 21.43 26.74 5.41
N THR A 11 21.83 25.57 5.91
CA THR A 11 23.15 25.00 5.64
C THR A 11 23.04 24.11 4.40
N ILE A 12 23.72 24.49 3.31
CA ILE A 12 23.81 23.64 2.12
C ILE A 12 24.87 22.58 2.39
N GLN A 13 24.46 21.32 2.39
CA GLN A 13 25.39 20.19 2.50
C GLN A 13 26.18 20.02 1.21
N SER A 14 27.47 19.71 1.34
CA SER A 14 28.35 19.42 0.21
C SER A 14 28.62 17.92 0.15
N PHE A 15 28.34 17.30 -0.99
CA PHE A 15 28.60 15.90 -1.25
C PHE A 15 29.54 15.73 -2.44
N SER A 16 30.43 14.72 -2.39
CA SER A 16 31.28 14.33 -3.51
C SER A 16 30.51 13.58 -4.60
N THR A 17 29.41 12.92 -4.22
CA THR A 17 28.48 12.21 -5.11
C THR A 17 27.06 12.69 -4.84
N ASP A 18 26.17 12.59 -5.81
CA ASP A 18 24.77 12.98 -5.60
C ASP A 18 24.05 12.04 -4.63
N PRO A 19 23.14 12.54 -3.78
CA PRO A 19 22.21 11.71 -3.03
C PRO A 19 21.37 10.84 -3.98
N VAL A 20 21.15 9.58 -3.61
CA VAL A 20 20.35 8.66 -4.41
C VAL A 20 18.85 8.97 -4.31
N THR A 21 18.12 8.80 -5.41
CA THR A 21 16.70 9.09 -5.50
C THR A 21 15.82 7.88 -5.15
N SER A 22 16.41 6.70 -5.05
CA SER A 22 15.74 5.47 -4.61
C SER A 22 16.74 4.57 -3.89
N VAL A 23 16.27 3.84 -2.90
CA VAL A 23 17.06 2.84 -2.19
C VAL A 23 16.94 1.50 -2.93
N ALA A 24 17.57 1.39 -4.08
CA ALA A 24 18.09 0.11 -4.53
C ALA A 24 19.57 0.07 -4.09
N GLY A 25 19.81 0.07 -2.79
CA GLY A 25 21.13 -0.16 -2.25
C GLY A 25 21.54 -1.59 -2.61
N SER A 26 22.72 -1.78 -3.19
CA SER A 26 23.32 -3.10 -3.26
C SER A 26 23.43 -3.63 -1.84
N GLY A 27 22.69 -4.69 -1.54
CA GLY A 27 22.80 -5.35 -0.25
C GLY A 27 24.04 -6.24 -0.22
N THR A 28 24.47 -6.59 0.96
CA THR A 28 25.58 -7.52 1.21
C THR A 28 25.15 -8.61 2.19
N TRP A 29 25.77 -9.77 2.03
CA TRP A 29 25.60 -10.89 2.95
C TRP A 29 26.79 -10.98 3.90
N ALA A 30 26.50 -11.21 5.19
CA ALA A 30 27.48 -11.55 6.21
C ALA A 30 27.14 -12.94 6.80
N SER A 31 28.13 -13.65 7.29
CA SER A 31 27.89 -14.91 7.99
C SER A 31 27.31 -14.65 9.37
N GLY A 32 26.17 -15.27 9.67
CA GLY A 32 25.57 -15.34 11.02
C GLY A 32 25.92 -16.63 11.75
N GLY A 33 25.39 -16.77 12.98
CA GLY A 33 25.54 -18.01 13.77
C GLY A 33 24.88 -19.20 13.10
N ALA A 34 25.49 -20.36 13.18
CA ALA A 34 24.97 -21.59 12.57
C ALA A 34 23.81 -22.19 13.35
N LEU A 35 22.81 -22.78 12.65
CA LEU A 35 21.79 -23.65 13.24
C LEU A 35 22.47 -24.80 14.02
N ASN A 36 21.89 -25.21 15.12
CA ASN A 36 22.38 -26.36 15.88
C ASN A 36 22.25 -27.66 15.06
N THR A 37 21.19 -27.79 14.28
CA THR A 37 20.96 -28.92 13.39
C THR A 37 20.66 -28.47 11.97
N GLY A 38 21.50 -28.87 11.01
CA GLY A 38 21.29 -28.64 9.59
C GLY A 38 20.07 -29.38 9.08
N ARG A 39 19.20 -28.71 8.31
CA ARG A 39 17.97 -29.31 7.79
C ARG A 39 17.42 -28.60 6.55
N PHE A 40 16.66 -29.36 5.73
CA PHE A 40 15.92 -28.85 4.56
C PHE A 40 14.71 -29.74 4.24
N PRO A 41 13.66 -29.25 3.57
CA PRO A 41 13.28 -27.83 3.50
C PRO A 41 13.06 -27.28 4.91
N VAL A 42 13.66 -26.16 5.23
CA VAL A 42 13.43 -25.49 6.51
C VAL A 42 12.47 -24.32 6.31
N THR A 43 11.52 -24.15 7.21
CA THR A 43 10.56 -23.05 7.16
C THR A 43 10.99 -21.94 8.12
N GLY A 44 10.79 -20.71 7.71
CA GLY A 44 11.01 -19.52 8.53
C GLY A 44 9.73 -18.78 8.86
N ALA A 45 9.71 -18.05 9.96
CA ALA A 45 8.71 -17.02 10.22
C ALA A 45 9.12 -15.76 9.45
N THR A 46 8.33 -15.40 8.43
CA THR A 46 8.72 -14.42 7.40
C THR A 46 8.71 -12.96 7.86
N ASN A 47 8.09 -12.64 8.99
CA ASN A 47 7.89 -11.27 9.50
C ASN A 47 8.70 -10.96 10.78
N ALA A 48 9.86 -11.56 10.97
CA ALA A 48 10.74 -11.16 12.06
C ALA A 48 11.52 -9.87 11.71
N PRO A 49 11.61 -8.89 12.61
CA PRO A 49 12.30 -7.64 12.31
C PRO A 49 13.82 -7.83 12.25
N ALA A 50 14.43 -7.38 11.15
CA ALA A 50 15.88 -7.28 10.93
C ALA A 50 16.66 -8.62 10.95
N THR A 51 18.00 -8.51 10.89
CA THR A 51 18.95 -9.63 11.00
C THR A 51 19.12 -10.15 12.43
N SER A 52 18.49 -9.51 13.41
CA SER A 52 18.68 -9.81 14.84
C SER A 52 17.69 -10.84 15.39
N THR A 53 16.71 -11.29 14.62
CA THR A 53 15.73 -12.29 15.07
C THR A 53 15.26 -13.16 13.92
N GLY A 54 15.14 -14.47 14.18
CA GLY A 54 14.62 -15.45 13.23
C GLY A 54 14.01 -16.64 13.94
N LEU A 55 13.16 -17.38 13.26
CA LEU A 55 12.62 -18.66 13.70
C LEU A 55 12.74 -19.67 12.57
N ALA A 56 13.37 -20.79 12.84
CA ALA A 56 13.51 -21.93 11.93
C ALA A 56 12.75 -23.11 12.51
N PHE A 57 11.89 -23.75 11.74
CA PHE A 57 11.11 -24.91 12.22
C PHE A 57 10.81 -25.92 11.11
N GLY A 58 10.62 -27.16 11.51
CA GLY A 58 10.39 -28.27 10.59
C GLY A 58 11.61 -28.63 9.72
N GLY A 59 11.40 -29.48 8.74
CA GLY A 59 12.42 -29.91 7.79
C GLY A 59 12.84 -31.37 7.95
N THR A 60 13.88 -31.77 7.20
CA THR A 60 14.55 -33.06 7.32
C THR A 60 15.97 -32.82 7.83
N ALA A 61 16.33 -33.41 8.95
CA ALA A 61 17.68 -33.45 9.50
C ALA A 61 18.56 -34.45 8.73
N PRO A 62 19.87 -34.56 9.05
CA PRO A 62 20.72 -35.62 8.49
C PRO A 62 20.10 -37.01 8.69
N GLY A 63 19.65 -37.63 7.59
CA GLY A 63 18.84 -38.84 7.57
C GLY A 63 17.46 -38.61 6.92
N PRO A 64 16.65 -39.62 6.69
CA PRO A 64 15.39 -39.50 5.96
C PRO A 64 14.20 -39.01 6.82
N ALA A 65 14.40 -38.84 8.14
CA ALA A 65 13.30 -38.52 9.05
C ALA A 65 12.94 -37.05 9.06
N LYS A 66 11.64 -36.73 8.92
CA LYS A 66 11.09 -35.42 9.15
C LYS A 66 11.29 -35.02 10.61
N THR A 67 11.50 -33.75 10.88
CA THR A 67 11.67 -33.22 12.24
C THR A 67 10.71 -32.11 12.56
N GLY A 68 10.33 -32.00 13.83
CA GLY A 68 9.60 -30.84 14.37
C GLY A 68 10.53 -29.76 14.92
N ALA A 69 11.85 -29.98 14.87
CA ALA A 69 12.84 -29.13 15.53
C ALA A 69 12.61 -27.64 15.24
N THR A 70 12.66 -26.84 16.29
CA THR A 70 12.46 -25.39 16.24
C THR A 70 13.63 -24.69 16.92
N GLU A 71 14.21 -23.73 16.22
CA GLU A 71 15.28 -22.89 16.74
C GLU A 71 14.96 -21.41 16.51
N SER A 72 15.28 -20.57 17.50
CA SER A 72 15.17 -19.11 17.38
C SER A 72 16.54 -18.44 17.34
N TYR A 73 16.72 -17.47 16.45
CA TYR A 73 17.93 -16.67 16.30
C TYR A 73 17.82 -15.37 17.10
N ASP A 74 18.89 -15.01 17.81
CA ASP A 74 18.98 -13.81 18.64
C ASP A 74 19.86 -12.70 18.04
N GLY A 75 20.31 -12.87 16.79
CA GLY A 75 21.26 -11.99 16.11
C GLY A 75 22.71 -12.46 16.22
N THR A 76 22.98 -13.55 16.95
CA THR A 76 24.34 -14.09 17.16
C THR A 76 24.34 -15.61 17.11
N SER A 77 23.36 -16.25 17.71
CA SER A 77 23.27 -17.71 17.85
C SER A 77 21.84 -18.22 17.74
N TRP A 78 21.71 -19.49 17.36
CA TRP A 78 20.44 -20.22 17.36
C TRP A 78 20.27 -20.96 18.67
N VAL A 79 19.08 -20.86 19.24
CA VAL A 79 18.69 -21.49 20.51
C VAL A 79 17.47 -22.40 20.27
N GLU A 80 17.57 -23.66 20.69
CA GLU A 80 16.47 -24.61 20.58
C GLU A 80 15.24 -24.16 21.40
N LYS A 81 14.07 -24.42 20.85
CA LYS A 81 12.76 -24.17 21.42
C LYS A 81 11.94 -25.46 21.43
N GLY A 82 10.71 -25.42 21.94
CA GLY A 82 9.79 -26.53 21.83
C GLY A 82 9.48 -26.87 20.39
N ASP A 83 9.51 -28.13 20.02
CA ASP A 83 9.29 -28.66 18.69
C ASP A 83 7.82 -28.54 18.26
N LEU A 84 7.57 -28.54 16.93
CA LEU A 84 6.24 -28.77 16.36
C LEU A 84 5.66 -30.08 16.93
N ASN A 85 4.35 -30.08 17.19
CA ASN A 85 3.67 -31.30 17.64
C ASN A 85 3.64 -32.38 16.55
N ASP A 86 3.67 -31.99 15.29
CA ASP A 86 3.74 -32.89 14.15
C ASP A 86 4.96 -32.54 13.27
N ALA A 87 5.87 -33.49 13.11
CA ALA A 87 7.09 -33.36 12.32
C ALA A 87 6.74 -33.25 10.83
N ARG A 88 7.04 -32.09 10.20
CA ARG A 88 6.63 -31.76 8.83
C ARG A 88 7.74 -31.09 8.04
N ILE A 89 7.64 -31.22 6.71
CA ILE A 89 8.48 -30.52 5.75
C ILE A 89 7.62 -29.70 4.79
N SER A 90 8.22 -28.77 4.09
CA SER A 90 7.55 -27.96 3.03
C SER A 90 6.28 -27.24 3.51
N LEU A 91 6.20 -26.93 4.80
CA LEU A 91 5.05 -26.24 5.39
C LEU A 91 5.11 -24.75 5.14
N GLY A 92 3.95 -24.08 5.23
CA GLY A 92 3.88 -22.63 5.25
C GLY A 92 4.22 -22.06 6.63
N GLY A 93 4.86 -20.91 6.66
CA GLY A 93 5.20 -20.18 7.87
C GLY A 93 4.76 -18.73 7.81
N ALA A 94 4.31 -18.17 8.94
CA ALA A 94 3.96 -16.77 9.10
C ALA A 94 4.27 -16.30 10.52
N GLY A 95 4.40 -14.98 10.72
CA GLY A 95 4.61 -14.39 12.04
C GLY A 95 6.05 -14.00 12.32
N THR A 96 6.39 -13.93 13.62
CA THR A 96 7.68 -13.46 14.13
C THR A 96 8.41 -14.58 14.91
N ALA A 97 9.63 -14.31 15.36
CA ALA A 97 10.39 -15.26 16.17
C ALA A 97 9.74 -15.60 17.53
N THR A 98 8.78 -14.80 17.99
CA THR A 98 8.09 -15.02 19.28
C THR A 98 6.59 -15.30 19.12
N ALA A 99 6.05 -15.14 17.92
CA ALA A 99 4.62 -15.36 17.63
C ALA A 99 4.47 -15.80 16.18
N ALA A 100 4.48 -17.13 15.94
CA ALA A 100 4.46 -17.70 14.59
C ALA A 100 3.33 -18.71 14.39
N LEU A 101 3.01 -18.98 13.12
CA LEU A 101 2.17 -20.07 12.66
C LEU A 101 2.98 -21.01 11.77
N GLY A 102 2.75 -22.31 11.92
CA GLY A 102 3.14 -23.36 10.99
C GLY A 102 1.88 -24.09 10.49
N PHE A 103 1.71 -24.23 9.19
CA PHE A 103 0.50 -24.80 8.60
C PHE A 103 0.78 -25.59 7.31
N GLY A 104 -0.06 -26.60 7.04
CA GLY A 104 0.09 -27.48 5.88
C GLY A 104 1.41 -28.25 5.88
N GLY A 105 2.00 -28.44 4.72
CA GLY A 105 3.25 -29.17 4.52
C GLY A 105 3.04 -30.62 4.16
N ASP A 106 4.12 -31.42 4.30
CA ASP A 106 4.11 -32.86 4.15
C ASP A 106 4.48 -33.52 5.50
N SER A 107 3.55 -34.28 6.05
CA SER A 107 3.58 -35.25 7.11
C SER A 107 3.07 -36.56 6.49
N PRO A 108 2.63 -37.59 7.18
CA PRO A 108 1.90 -38.67 6.50
C PRO A 108 0.66 -38.13 5.78
N GLY A 109 0.80 -37.80 4.47
CA GLY A 109 -0.18 -37.09 3.65
C GLY A 109 0.02 -35.56 3.63
N LEU A 110 -1.01 -34.84 3.22
CA LEU A 110 -1.06 -33.36 3.17
C LEU A 110 -1.93 -32.83 4.33
N PRO A 111 -1.36 -32.56 5.50
CA PRO A 111 -2.13 -32.19 6.68
C PRO A 111 -2.79 -30.80 6.50
N THR A 112 -3.98 -30.67 7.07
CA THR A 112 -4.68 -29.38 7.19
C THR A 112 -4.38 -28.69 8.52
N ALA A 113 -3.58 -29.29 9.38
CA ALA A 113 -3.28 -28.80 10.72
C ALA A 113 -2.54 -27.47 10.71
N THR A 114 -2.89 -26.62 11.66
CA THR A 114 -2.22 -25.35 11.97
C THR A 114 -1.70 -25.41 13.40
N GLU A 115 -0.47 -24.97 13.60
CA GLU A 115 0.14 -24.84 14.92
C GLU A 115 0.57 -23.40 15.17
N SER A 116 0.41 -22.94 16.40
CA SER A 116 0.74 -21.59 16.86
C SER A 116 1.90 -21.65 17.85
N PHE A 117 2.91 -20.81 17.64
CA PHE A 117 4.09 -20.67 18.49
C PHE A 117 3.99 -19.44 19.38
N ASN A 118 4.27 -19.58 20.67
CA ASN A 118 4.17 -18.50 21.66
C ASN A 118 5.54 -17.93 22.11
N GLY A 119 6.61 -18.22 21.38
CA GLY A 119 7.99 -17.87 21.74
C GLY A 119 8.74 -18.97 22.49
N THR A 120 8.05 -20.03 22.94
CA THR A 120 8.62 -21.13 23.72
C THR A 120 8.21 -22.48 23.17
N SER A 121 6.95 -22.69 22.85
CA SER A 121 6.37 -23.96 22.42
C SER A 121 5.27 -23.79 21.39
N TRP A 122 5.00 -24.86 20.65
CA TRP A 122 3.91 -24.94 19.68
C TRP A 122 2.65 -25.54 20.31
N THR A 123 1.50 -25.07 19.88
CA THR A 123 0.19 -25.57 20.26
C THR A 123 -0.65 -25.73 19.00
N VAL A 124 -1.29 -26.89 18.84
CA VAL A 124 -2.25 -27.11 17.75
C VAL A 124 -3.45 -26.21 17.95
N VAL A 125 -3.79 -25.43 16.93
CA VAL A 125 -5.00 -24.60 16.95
C VAL A 125 -6.16 -25.33 16.28
N PRO A 126 -7.42 -25.11 16.72
CA PRO A 126 -8.58 -25.81 16.15
C PRO A 126 -8.84 -25.47 14.68
N ALA A 127 -8.36 -24.34 14.20
CA ALA A 127 -8.54 -23.91 12.83
C ALA A 127 -7.69 -24.74 11.87
N THR A 128 -8.34 -25.43 10.94
CA THR A 128 -7.70 -26.23 9.90
C THR A 128 -7.80 -25.55 8.54
N LEU A 129 -6.83 -25.79 7.67
CA LEU A 129 -6.89 -25.43 6.27
C LEU A 129 -8.12 -26.09 5.60
N THR A 130 -8.72 -25.42 4.62
CA THR A 130 -9.81 -25.99 3.80
C THR A 130 -9.28 -27.04 2.82
N GLU A 131 -8.02 -26.88 2.38
CA GLU A 131 -7.29 -27.82 1.52
C GLU A 131 -5.87 -28.01 2.04
N GLY A 132 -5.48 -29.26 2.29
CA GLY A 132 -4.10 -29.58 2.65
C GLY A 132 -3.18 -29.48 1.44
N LYS A 133 -2.04 -28.80 1.62
CA LYS A 133 -1.04 -28.63 0.56
C LYS A 133 0.35 -28.37 1.12
N GLU A 134 1.35 -28.63 0.29
CA GLU A 134 2.76 -28.41 0.60
C GLU A 134 3.46 -27.55 -0.45
N SER A 135 4.70 -27.18 -0.18
CA SER A 135 5.54 -26.42 -1.14
C SER A 135 4.83 -25.17 -1.66
N ALA A 136 4.10 -24.53 -0.80
CA ALA A 136 3.25 -23.35 -1.02
C ALA A 136 3.85 -22.13 -0.32
N ALA A 137 3.53 -20.93 -0.81
CA ALA A 137 3.96 -19.70 -0.19
C ALA A 137 3.13 -19.39 1.08
N GLY A 138 3.79 -19.37 2.23
CA GLY A 138 3.22 -18.92 3.51
C GLY A 138 3.80 -17.57 3.92
N PHE A 139 2.96 -16.60 4.30
CA PHE A 139 3.41 -15.30 4.80
C PHE A 139 2.31 -14.59 5.61
N GLY A 140 2.68 -13.55 6.32
CA GLY A 140 1.77 -12.76 7.17
C GLY A 140 2.16 -12.77 8.64
N LEU A 141 1.18 -12.54 9.51
CA LEU A 141 1.33 -12.55 10.96
C LEU A 141 0.69 -13.81 11.56
N GLN A 142 0.98 -14.09 12.83
CA GLN A 142 0.35 -15.19 13.57
C GLN A 142 -1.19 -15.13 13.59
N THR A 143 -1.75 -13.93 13.56
CA THR A 143 -3.20 -13.68 13.58
C THR A 143 -3.80 -13.37 12.22
N ALA A 144 -2.97 -13.24 11.17
CA ALA A 144 -3.39 -12.80 9.84
C ALA A 144 -2.41 -13.31 8.77
N ALA A 145 -2.67 -14.49 8.21
CA ALA A 145 -1.74 -15.18 7.31
C ALA A 145 -2.39 -15.54 5.96
N ILE A 146 -1.54 -15.75 4.96
CA ILE A 146 -1.88 -16.26 3.62
C ILE A 146 -1.12 -17.56 3.38
N PHE A 147 -1.79 -18.52 2.74
CA PHE A 147 -1.21 -19.75 2.21
C PHE A 147 -1.61 -19.90 0.74
N ALA A 148 -0.70 -19.60 -0.16
CA ALA A 148 -1.00 -19.41 -1.58
C ALA A 148 -0.36 -20.48 -2.46
N THR A 149 -1.15 -21.00 -3.43
CA THR A 149 -0.74 -21.97 -4.43
C THR A 149 -0.11 -23.24 -3.80
N GLY A 150 0.73 -23.99 -4.49
CA GLY A 150 1.42 -25.16 -3.94
C GLY A 150 0.99 -26.48 -4.55
N TYR A 151 1.45 -27.59 -3.98
CA TYR A 151 1.09 -28.95 -4.40
C TYR A 151 0.02 -29.52 -3.45
N ALA A 152 -1.14 -29.86 -4.00
CA ALA A 152 -2.28 -30.44 -3.27
C ALA A 152 -2.56 -31.91 -3.65
N GLY A 153 -1.72 -32.51 -4.51
CA GLY A 153 -1.92 -33.88 -5.00
C GLY A 153 -3.06 -34.00 -6.01
N PRO A 154 -3.28 -35.22 -6.58
CA PRO A 154 -4.45 -35.47 -7.42
C PRO A 154 -5.76 -35.33 -6.61
N PRO A 155 -6.85 -34.71 -7.13
CA PRO A 155 -7.07 -34.31 -8.52
C PRO A 155 -6.72 -32.85 -8.87
N ALA A 156 -5.88 -32.16 -8.11
CA ALA A 156 -5.52 -30.76 -8.32
C ALA A 156 -4.71 -30.53 -9.62
N GLY A 157 -5.34 -30.77 -10.78
CA GLY A 157 -4.74 -30.60 -12.10
C GLY A 157 -3.71 -31.68 -12.48
N PRO A 158 -3.17 -31.65 -13.72
CA PRO A 158 -2.29 -32.68 -14.25
C PRO A 158 -0.95 -32.79 -13.52
N THR A 159 -0.54 -31.72 -12.85
CA THR A 159 0.73 -31.65 -12.10
C THR A 159 0.56 -31.79 -10.59
N GLY A 160 -0.69 -31.86 -10.08
CA GLY A 160 -1.00 -31.78 -8.66
C GLY A 160 -0.87 -30.38 -8.05
N ASN A 161 -0.55 -29.36 -8.87
CA ASN A 161 -0.47 -27.96 -8.43
C ASN A 161 -1.87 -27.35 -8.31
N THR A 162 -2.10 -26.58 -7.27
CA THR A 162 -3.35 -25.83 -7.04
C THR A 162 -3.10 -24.32 -7.15
N ALA A 163 -4.09 -23.58 -7.66
CA ALA A 163 -4.09 -22.11 -7.60
C ALA A 163 -4.75 -21.57 -6.33
N ASN A 164 -5.33 -22.46 -5.51
CA ASN A 164 -6.09 -22.11 -4.30
C ASN A 164 -5.26 -21.27 -3.34
N VAL A 165 -5.91 -20.24 -2.79
CA VAL A 165 -5.34 -19.37 -1.75
C VAL A 165 -6.25 -19.38 -0.54
N GLN A 166 -5.66 -19.55 0.62
CA GLN A 166 -6.37 -19.54 1.90
C GLN A 166 -5.84 -18.43 2.78
N SER A 167 -6.74 -17.76 3.47
CA SER A 167 -6.47 -16.64 4.36
C SER A 167 -6.90 -16.98 5.77
N TYR A 168 -6.04 -16.72 6.76
CA TYR A 168 -6.28 -16.91 8.19
C TYR A 168 -6.59 -15.59 8.87
N ASN A 169 -7.67 -15.52 9.64
CA ASN A 169 -8.12 -14.30 10.33
C ASN A 169 -7.86 -14.30 11.85
N GLY A 170 -7.00 -15.19 12.34
CA GLY A 170 -6.73 -15.39 13.76
C GLY A 170 -7.57 -16.47 14.43
N SER A 171 -8.65 -16.94 13.77
CA SER A 171 -9.55 -17.98 14.31
C SER A 171 -9.96 -19.04 13.30
N ALA A 172 -9.96 -18.74 12.02
CA ALA A 172 -10.37 -19.66 10.96
C ALA A 172 -9.62 -19.40 9.65
N TRP A 173 -9.45 -20.44 8.85
CA TRP A 173 -9.03 -20.35 7.46
C TRP A 173 -10.24 -20.27 6.54
N SER A 174 -10.14 -19.45 5.51
CA SER A 174 -11.14 -19.31 4.46
C SER A 174 -10.47 -19.17 3.10
N GLU A 175 -11.14 -19.65 2.05
CA GLU A 175 -10.66 -19.45 0.70
C GLU A 175 -10.85 -17.99 0.27
N VAL A 176 -9.87 -17.48 -0.47
CA VAL A 176 -9.88 -16.16 -1.10
C VAL A 176 -9.55 -16.31 -2.58
N ASN A 177 -9.50 -15.21 -3.34
CA ASN A 177 -9.23 -15.26 -4.76
C ASN A 177 -7.89 -15.96 -5.08
N ASN A 178 -7.95 -16.85 -6.04
CA ASN A 178 -6.84 -17.68 -6.48
C ASN A 178 -5.72 -16.89 -7.17
N VAL A 179 -4.49 -17.41 -7.12
CA VAL A 179 -3.40 -16.91 -7.97
C VAL A 179 -3.73 -17.13 -9.45
N ASN A 180 -3.14 -16.32 -10.32
CA ASN A 180 -3.37 -16.42 -11.76
C ASN A 180 -2.79 -17.72 -12.36
N THR A 181 -1.71 -18.25 -11.78
CA THR A 181 -1.03 -19.45 -12.28
C THR A 181 -0.73 -20.44 -11.15
N ALA A 182 -1.30 -21.65 -11.23
CA ALA A 182 -1.03 -22.73 -10.28
C ALA A 182 0.42 -23.22 -10.40
N ARG A 183 1.16 -23.25 -9.28
CA ARG A 183 2.56 -23.68 -9.22
C ARG A 183 2.94 -24.09 -7.80
N SER A 184 3.92 -24.98 -7.67
CA SER A 184 4.49 -25.40 -6.38
C SER A 184 5.91 -24.90 -6.20
N TYR A 185 6.50 -25.14 -5.02
CA TYR A 185 7.83 -24.63 -4.65
C TYR A 185 7.98 -23.13 -4.82
N VAL A 186 6.89 -22.43 -4.54
CA VAL A 186 6.75 -20.96 -4.60
C VAL A 186 7.08 -20.39 -3.24
N TYR A 187 7.72 -19.24 -3.24
CA TYR A 187 7.99 -18.48 -2.02
C TYR A 187 7.36 -17.11 -2.07
N GLY A 188 7.07 -16.56 -0.90
CA GLY A 188 6.41 -15.28 -0.80
C GLY A 188 6.72 -14.56 0.51
N CYS A 189 6.43 -13.26 0.53
CA CYS A 189 6.58 -12.42 1.71
C CYS A 189 5.54 -11.29 1.71
N GLY A 190 5.43 -10.60 2.84
CA GLY A 190 4.48 -9.52 3.05
C GLY A 190 3.51 -9.81 4.18
N ILE A 191 2.38 -9.11 4.17
CA ILE A 191 1.28 -9.26 5.13
C ILE A 191 0.01 -9.76 4.44
N GLN A 192 -0.99 -10.18 5.22
CA GLN A 192 -2.25 -10.72 4.71
C GLN A 192 -2.95 -9.83 3.67
N THR A 193 -2.80 -8.51 3.74
CA THR A 193 -3.43 -7.55 2.83
C THR A 193 -2.50 -7.00 1.75
N ALA A 194 -1.21 -7.33 1.79
CA ALA A 194 -0.21 -6.86 0.82
C ALA A 194 0.97 -7.83 0.76
N GLY A 195 0.99 -8.71 -0.23
CA GLY A 195 2.01 -9.74 -0.38
C GLY A 195 2.53 -9.86 -1.81
N ILE A 196 3.63 -10.57 -1.95
CA ILE A 196 4.21 -10.95 -3.24
C ILE A 196 4.64 -12.41 -3.20
N ILE A 197 4.38 -13.14 -4.28
CA ILE A 197 4.90 -14.48 -4.53
C ILE A 197 5.69 -14.48 -5.84
N ALA A 198 6.75 -15.29 -5.89
CA ALA A 198 7.57 -15.37 -7.10
C ALA A 198 8.12 -16.77 -7.35
N GLY A 199 8.49 -17.04 -8.60
CA GLY A 199 9.11 -18.28 -9.03
C GLY A 199 8.19 -19.49 -8.92
N GLY A 200 8.79 -20.65 -8.69
CA GLY A 200 8.10 -21.93 -8.50
C GLY A 200 8.17 -22.85 -9.70
N SER A 201 7.54 -24.01 -9.56
CA SER A 201 7.46 -25.05 -10.59
C SER A 201 6.02 -25.15 -11.11
N ALA A 202 5.84 -24.78 -12.35
CA ALA A 202 4.73 -25.19 -13.22
C ALA A 202 5.40 -25.62 -14.52
N PRO A 203 5.82 -26.87 -14.65
CA PRO A 203 6.84 -27.28 -15.64
C PRO A 203 6.75 -26.53 -16.97
N PRO A 204 7.82 -25.83 -17.44
CA PRO A 204 9.15 -25.69 -16.83
C PRO A 204 9.13 -24.74 -15.60
N TYR A 205 10.28 -24.62 -14.88
CA TYR A 205 10.43 -23.66 -13.79
C TYR A 205 10.05 -22.26 -14.21
N SER A 206 9.42 -21.52 -13.29
CA SER A 206 8.79 -20.23 -13.58
C SER A 206 9.61 -19.07 -13.03
N ALA A 207 9.62 -17.96 -13.77
CA ALA A 207 10.07 -16.66 -13.27
C ALA A 207 8.90 -15.77 -12.82
N ALA A 208 7.66 -16.19 -13.03
CA ALA A 208 6.47 -15.37 -12.79
C ALA A 208 6.40 -14.86 -11.35
N ALA A 209 5.98 -13.61 -11.21
CA ALA A 209 5.69 -12.98 -9.92
C ALA A 209 4.28 -12.39 -9.93
N GLU A 210 3.61 -12.48 -8.78
CA GLU A 210 2.27 -11.96 -8.58
C GLU A 210 2.20 -11.23 -7.23
N THR A 211 1.53 -10.09 -7.20
CA THR A 211 1.28 -9.32 -5.98
C THR A 211 -0.17 -9.45 -5.54
N TRP A 212 -0.38 -9.49 -4.23
CA TRP A 212 -1.67 -9.58 -3.56
C TRP A 212 -2.02 -8.25 -2.89
N ASN A 213 -3.20 -7.69 -3.12
CA ASN A 213 -3.65 -6.42 -2.54
C ASN A 213 -4.72 -6.58 -1.44
N GLY A 214 -4.86 -7.77 -0.89
CA GLY A 214 -5.92 -8.11 0.07
C GLY A 214 -7.22 -8.63 -0.58
N THR A 215 -7.36 -8.50 -1.91
CA THR A 215 -8.56 -8.92 -2.62
C THR A 215 -8.23 -9.74 -3.87
N CYS A 216 -7.28 -9.33 -4.68
CA CYS A 216 -6.93 -10.02 -5.93
C CYS A 216 -5.41 -10.09 -6.17
N TRP A 217 -5.02 -11.06 -6.98
CA TRP A 217 -3.66 -11.22 -7.46
C TRP A 217 -3.45 -10.51 -8.78
N THR A 218 -2.33 -9.84 -8.92
CA THR A 218 -1.92 -9.13 -10.13
C THR A 218 -0.56 -9.62 -10.56
N THR A 219 -0.42 -10.03 -11.82
CA THR A 219 0.88 -10.37 -12.41
C THR A 219 1.74 -9.12 -12.51
N VAL A 220 2.98 -9.22 -12.05
CA VAL A 220 3.98 -8.15 -12.10
C VAL A 220 5.22 -8.63 -12.85
N ASN A 221 6.24 -7.75 -12.97
CA ASN A 221 7.48 -8.11 -13.64
C ASN A 221 8.13 -9.35 -13.02
N SER A 222 8.56 -10.26 -13.88
CA SER A 222 9.13 -11.56 -13.52
C SER A 222 10.56 -11.42 -12.95
N LEU A 223 10.99 -12.43 -12.19
CA LEU A 223 12.41 -12.65 -11.87
C LEU A 223 13.24 -12.66 -13.15
N ASN A 224 14.50 -12.20 -13.08
CA ASN A 224 15.43 -12.31 -14.20
C ASN A 224 15.80 -13.78 -14.50
N THR A 225 15.86 -14.61 -13.46
CA THR A 225 16.16 -16.04 -13.59
C THR A 225 14.98 -16.89 -13.07
N ALA A 226 14.39 -17.72 -13.95
CA ALA A 226 13.36 -18.67 -13.58
C ALA A 226 13.91 -19.69 -12.59
N ARG A 227 13.26 -19.85 -11.42
CA ARG A 227 13.71 -20.76 -10.36
C ARG A 227 12.61 -21.11 -9.36
N ALA A 228 12.85 -22.20 -8.65
CA ALA A 228 12.05 -22.67 -7.53
C ALA A 228 12.94 -22.94 -6.30
N ASN A 229 12.34 -23.34 -5.19
CA ASN A 229 13.09 -23.74 -3.99
C ASN A 229 14.04 -22.67 -3.43
N PHE A 230 13.84 -21.41 -3.76
CA PHE A 230 14.61 -20.29 -3.20
C PHE A 230 13.93 -19.77 -1.92
N SER A 231 14.57 -18.91 -1.16
CA SER A 231 13.94 -18.26 -0.02
C SER A 231 13.59 -16.81 -0.33
N MET A 232 12.58 -16.27 0.37
CA MET A 232 12.12 -14.91 0.10
C MET A 232 11.69 -14.21 1.39
N PHE A 233 12.08 -12.94 1.54
CA PHE A 233 11.69 -12.09 2.67
C PHE A 233 11.46 -10.64 2.22
N GLY A 234 10.83 -9.84 3.06
CA GLY A 234 10.53 -8.45 2.80
C GLY A 234 9.04 -8.14 2.76
N VAL A 235 8.68 -7.09 2.03
CA VAL A 235 7.31 -6.63 1.82
C VAL A 235 6.97 -6.59 0.33
N GLN A 236 5.68 -6.45 0.00
CA GLN A 236 5.19 -6.40 -1.38
C GLN A 236 5.95 -5.42 -2.29
N THR A 237 6.40 -4.28 -1.76
CA THR A 237 7.08 -3.23 -2.50
C THR A 237 8.60 -3.28 -2.41
N PHE A 238 9.14 -4.15 -1.57
CA PHE A 238 10.59 -4.39 -1.47
C PHE A 238 10.85 -5.79 -0.91
N ALA A 239 11.07 -6.75 -1.79
CA ALA A 239 11.33 -8.14 -1.48
C ALA A 239 12.71 -8.58 -1.96
N VAL A 240 13.29 -9.57 -1.29
CA VAL A 240 14.57 -10.21 -1.66
C VAL A 240 14.36 -11.70 -1.80
N GLY A 241 14.71 -12.25 -2.96
CA GLY A 241 14.72 -13.68 -3.25
C GLY A 241 16.15 -14.20 -3.39
N SER A 242 16.51 -15.28 -2.70
CA SER A 242 17.88 -15.77 -2.64
C SER A 242 17.99 -17.30 -2.79
N GLY A 243 18.98 -17.76 -3.55
CA GLY A 243 19.24 -19.18 -3.83
C GLY A 243 18.25 -19.82 -4.80
N GLY A 244 18.00 -21.12 -4.60
CA GLY A 244 17.08 -21.92 -5.40
C GLY A 244 17.74 -22.77 -6.46
N ASP A 245 16.93 -23.33 -7.35
CA ASP A 245 17.37 -24.10 -8.52
C ASP A 245 16.39 -23.96 -9.70
N ASP A 246 16.82 -24.37 -10.89
CA ASP A 246 16.01 -24.46 -12.11
C ASP A 246 15.75 -25.90 -12.57
N GLY A 247 15.98 -26.86 -11.66
CA GLY A 247 15.89 -28.30 -11.97
C GLY A 247 17.18 -28.88 -12.56
N SER A 248 18.15 -28.04 -12.90
CA SER A 248 19.50 -28.44 -13.31
C SER A 248 20.47 -28.39 -12.12
N THR A 249 21.69 -28.86 -12.31
CA THR A 249 22.80 -28.65 -11.38
C THR A 249 23.84 -27.74 -12.02
N PRO A 250 24.46 -26.82 -11.26
CA PRO A 250 24.44 -26.60 -9.81
C PRO A 250 23.28 -25.73 -9.33
N ARG A 251 23.02 -25.74 -8.00
CA ARG A 251 22.11 -24.82 -7.31
C ARG A 251 22.61 -23.39 -7.41
N PHE A 252 21.71 -22.44 -7.17
CA PHE A 252 22.02 -21.02 -7.31
C PHE A 252 22.48 -20.39 -5.99
N ALA A 253 23.43 -19.48 -6.10
CA ALA A 253 23.74 -18.49 -5.08
C ALA A 253 23.13 -17.11 -5.40
N ILE A 254 22.45 -16.98 -6.55
CA ILE A 254 21.94 -15.71 -7.06
C ILE A 254 20.90 -15.11 -6.10
N VAL A 255 20.93 -13.79 -6.05
CA VAL A 255 20.00 -12.97 -5.26
C VAL A 255 19.42 -11.89 -6.14
N GLU A 256 18.11 -11.75 -6.09
CA GLU A 256 17.40 -10.67 -6.76
C GLU A 256 16.53 -9.91 -5.77
N SER A 257 16.47 -8.60 -5.88
CA SER A 257 15.55 -7.76 -5.13
C SER A 257 14.49 -7.13 -6.01
N TYR A 258 13.27 -7.06 -5.50
CA TYR A 258 12.13 -6.39 -6.11
C TYR A 258 11.97 -5.01 -5.50
N ASP A 259 11.85 -3.96 -6.31
CA ASP A 259 11.72 -2.56 -5.88
C ASP A 259 10.26 -2.03 -5.92
N GLY A 260 9.29 -2.93 -6.04
CA GLY A 260 7.87 -2.59 -6.25
C GLY A 260 7.47 -2.54 -7.73
N THR A 261 8.44 -2.61 -8.64
CA THR A 261 8.23 -2.55 -10.09
C THR A 261 8.99 -3.63 -10.84
N SER A 262 10.28 -3.79 -10.55
CA SER A 262 11.19 -4.68 -11.27
C SER A 262 12.12 -5.46 -10.34
N TRP A 263 12.64 -6.57 -10.85
CA TRP A 263 13.67 -7.35 -10.18
C TRP A 263 15.06 -6.96 -10.67
N SER A 264 16.01 -6.85 -9.76
CA SER A 264 17.41 -6.56 -10.05
C SER A 264 18.34 -7.51 -9.30
N GLU A 265 19.44 -7.92 -9.96
CA GLU A 265 20.46 -8.75 -9.35
C GLU A 265 21.16 -8.00 -8.23
N GLN A 266 21.50 -8.74 -7.17
CA GLN A 266 22.17 -8.27 -5.98
C GLN A 266 23.43 -9.11 -5.71
N ALA A 267 24.18 -8.77 -4.65
CA ALA A 267 25.31 -9.58 -4.22
C ALA A 267 24.85 -11.01 -3.88
N ASN A 268 25.52 -12.00 -4.46
CA ASN A 268 25.20 -13.40 -4.29
C ASN A 268 25.45 -13.88 -2.85
N LEU A 269 24.72 -14.93 -2.45
CA LEU A 269 25.04 -15.71 -1.26
C LEU A 269 26.49 -16.23 -1.35
N ALA A 270 27.15 -16.39 -0.21
CA ALA A 270 28.48 -16.98 -0.16
C ALA A 270 28.50 -18.44 -0.69
N ASN A 271 27.40 -19.14 -0.55
CA ASN A 271 27.25 -20.52 -1.04
C ASN A 271 25.90 -20.75 -1.70
N ALA A 272 25.91 -21.48 -2.81
CA ALA A 272 24.68 -21.91 -3.47
C ALA A 272 23.84 -22.82 -2.56
N ASN A 273 22.55 -22.59 -2.50
CA ASN A 273 21.62 -23.38 -1.70
C ASN A 273 20.22 -23.44 -2.31
N LYS A 274 19.40 -24.36 -1.83
CA LYS A 274 17.96 -24.41 -2.06
C LYS A 274 17.21 -24.87 -0.81
N MET A 275 15.89 -24.63 -0.80
CA MET A 275 15.00 -25.07 0.28
C MET A 275 15.43 -24.50 1.65
N SER A 276 16.04 -23.32 1.65
CA SER A 276 16.41 -22.58 2.86
C SER A 276 15.20 -21.84 3.44
N GLY A 277 15.22 -21.62 4.74
CA GLY A 277 14.31 -20.71 5.42
C GLY A 277 14.76 -19.25 5.28
N SER A 278 13.84 -18.35 5.50
CA SER A 278 14.13 -16.91 5.51
C SER A 278 13.31 -16.19 6.57
N SER A 279 13.78 -15.02 6.95
CA SER A 279 13.12 -14.11 7.87
C SER A 279 13.49 -12.67 7.53
N GLY A 280 12.57 -11.73 7.64
CA GLY A 280 12.81 -10.31 7.38
C GLY A 280 11.52 -9.55 7.06
N THR A 281 11.28 -8.42 7.75
CA THR A 281 10.09 -7.57 7.53
C THR A 281 10.27 -6.51 6.46
N ALA A 282 11.50 -6.34 5.97
CA ALA A 282 11.81 -5.37 4.91
C ALA A 282 12.94 -5.91 4.03
N GLY A 283 12.94 -5.57 2.76
CA GLY A 283 14.04 -5.91 1.85
C GLY A 283 15.41 -5.30 2.23
N THR A 284 15.44 -4.47 3.27
CA THR A 284 16.68 -3.85 3.79
C THR A 284 17.46 -4.73 4.74
N ALA A 285 16.82 -5.71 5.39
CA ALA A 285 17.46 -6.58 6.36
C ALA A 285 16.71 -7.91 6.45
N GLY A 286 17.43 -9.02 6.42
CA GLY A 286 16.84 -10.35 6.50
C GLY A 286 17.86 -11.47 6.66
N LEU A 287 17.36 -12.68 6.80
CA LEU A 287 18.13 -13.91 7.01
C LEU A 287 17.84 -14.91 5.90
N ASN A 288 18.88 -15.66 5.53
CA ASN A 288 18.77 -16.93 4.81
C ASN A 288 19.49 -18.01 5.65
N PHE A 289 18.80 -19.09 5.98
CA PHE A 289 19.35 -20.10 6.88
C PHE A 289 18.96 -21.54 6.49
N GLY A 290 19.82 -22.49 6.86
CA GLY A 290 19.64 -23.89 6.55
C GLY A 290 19.63 -24.19 5.05
N GLY A 291 18.74 -25.07 4.62
CA GLY A 291 18.65 -25.51 3.23
C GLY A 291 19.61 -26.64 2.91
N SER A 292 19.79 -26.94 1.63
CA SER A 292 20.72 -27.96 1.17
C SER A 292 21.77 -27.41 0.21
N ASP A 293 23.01 -27.95 0.34
CA ASP A 293 24.13 -27.67 -0.54
C ASP A 293 23.96 -28.37 -1.92
N PRO A 294 24.85 -28.12 -2.91
CA PRO A 294 24.84 -28.84 -4.18
C PRO A 294 24.93 -30.37 -4.08
N GLY A 295 25.44 -30.90 -2.97
CA GLY A 295 25.50 -32.34 -2.70
C GLY A 295 24.22 -32.92 -2.08
N ASN A 296 23.15 -32.15 -1.89
CA ASN A 296 21.93 -32.48 -1.13
C ASN A 296 22.19 -32.72 0.36
N ASN A 297 23.25 -32.16 0.94
CA ASN A 297 23.49 -32.24 2.37
C ASN A 297 22.75 -31.11 3.10
N PRO A 298 22.12 -31.41 4.27
CA PRO A 298 21.53 -30.38 5.12
C PRO A 298 22.57 -29.38 5.61
N MET A 299 22.28 -28.10 5.54
CA MET A 299 23.19 -27.03 5.94
C MET A 299 22.78 -26.43 7.29
N THR A 300 23.78 -26.05 8.09
CA THR A 300 23.58 -25.28 9.34
C THR A 300 23.74 -23.78 9.14
N ARG A 301 24.17 -23.35 7.98
CA ARG A 301 24.57 -21.97 7.67
C ARG A 301 23.45 -20.98 7.87
N THR A 302 23.81 -19.79 8.35
CA THR A 302 22.99 -18.57 8.31
C THR A 302 23.78 -17.48 7.58
N GLU A 303 23.12 -16.78 6.69
CA GLU A 303 23.63 -15.56 6.08
C GLU A 303 22.66 -14.40 6.39
N GLU A 304 23.24 -13.27 6.77
CA GLU A 304 22.55 -12.05 7.17
C GLU A 304 22.62 -11.04 6.03
N TRP A 305 21.46 -10.66 5.52
CA TRP A 305 21.34 -9.62 4.51
C TRP A 305 21.21 -8.26 5.14
N THR A 306 22.02 -7.32 4.71
CA THR A 306 21.81 -5.91 4.99
C THR A 306 22.04 -5.10 3.72
N THR A 307 21.11 -4.21 3.42
CA THR A 307 21.46 -3.12 2.51
C THR A 307 22.35 -2.17 3.31
N ALA A 308 23.49 -1.80 2.77
CA ALA A 308 24.25 -0.71 3.34
C ALA A 308 23.29 0.45 3.57
N ALA A 309 23.24 0.99 4.79
CA ALA A 309 22.62 2.30 4.97
C ALA A 309 23.23 3.18 3.89
N PRO A 310 22.43 3.83 3.03
CA PRO A 310 23.00 4.61 1.95
C PRO A 310 24.03 5.53 2.59
N PRO A 311 25.29 5.52 2.16
CA PRO A 311 26.34 6.35 2.76
C PRO A 311 26.04 7.84 2.61
N ILE A 312 24.91 8.15 2.00
CA ILE A 312 24.46 9.49 1.65
C ILE A 312 22.97 9.56 1.87
N SER A 313 22.51 10.60 2.53
CA SER A 313 21.10 10.88 2.75
C SER A 313 20.28 10.69 1.47
N ILE A 314 19.16 9.96 1.58
CA ILE A 314 18.15 9.93 0.51
C ILE A 314 17.74 11.38 0.24
N ALA A 315 17.83 11.79 -1.02
CA ALA A 315 17.41 13.12 -1.42
C ALA A 315 15.92 13.32 -1.07
N GLN A 316 15.63 14.28 -0.21
CA GLN A 316 14.26 14.65 0.11
C GLN A 316 13.75 15.69 -0.87
N VAL A 317 12.47 15.61 -1.24
CA VAL A 317 11.85 16.63 -2.11
C VAL A 317 12.04 18.01 -1.49
N GLY A 318 12.58 18.95 -2.28
CA GLY A 318 12.97 20.28 -1.82
C GLY A 318 14.40 20.37 -1.25
N GLN A 319 15.10 19.25 -1.09
CA GLN A 319 16.51 19.29 -0.67
C GLN A 319 17.39 19.92 -1.75
N VAL A 320 18.28 20.80 -1.34
CA VAL A 320 19.30 21.43 -2.19
C VAL A 320 20.68 21.07 -1.64
N TRP A 321 21.61 20.66 -2.51
CA TRP A 321 22.98 20.32 -2.12
C TRP A 321 23.99 20.82 -3.14
N TYR A 322 25.23 20.95 -2.72
CA TYR A 322 26.35 21.25 -3.60
C TYR A 322 27.12 19.96 -3.91
N ASN A 323 27.15 19.56 -5.19
CA ASN A 323 28.00 18.45 -5.64
C ASN A 323 29.42 18.97 -5.82
N SER A 324 30.32 18.55 -4.92
CA SER A 324 31.70 19.04 -4.89
C SER A 324 32.58 18.49 -6.03
N THR A 325 32.22 17.35 -6.60
CA THR A 325 32.92 16.77 -7.76
C THR A 325 32.53 17.48 -9.04
N GLY A 326 31.22 17.72 -9.24
CA GLY A 326 30.73 18.44 -10.41
C GLY A 326 30.77 19.96 -10.29
N ASN A 327 31.07 20.51 -9.12
CA ASN A 327 31.06 21.94 -8.80
C ASN A 327 29.74 22.64 -9.13
N VAL A 328 28.62 21.95 -8.90
CA VAL A 328 27.28 22.46 -9.20
C VAL A 328 26.34 22.38 -7.99
N LEU A 329 25.45 23.37 -7.89
CA LEU A 329 24.32 23.32 -6.96
C LEU A 329 23.20 22.49 -7.60
N LYS A 330 22.71 21.48 -6.88
CA LYS A 330 21.64 20.60 -7.32
C LYS A 330 20.47 20.63 -6.33
N GLY A 331 19.28 20.38 -6.84
CA GLY A 331 18.09 20.25 -6.03
C GLY A 331 17.32 19.00 -6.44
N TYR A 332 16.71 18.32 -5.47
CA TYR A 332 15.79 17.22 -5.71
C TYR A 332 14.36 17.74 -5.68
N GLY A 333 13.74 17.80 -6.85
CA GLY A 333 12.29 17.95 -6.97
C GLY A 333 11.67 16.62 -7.36
N LYS A 334 10.51 16.26 -6.81
CA LYS A 334 9.67 15.31 -7.55
C LYS A 334 9.43 15.94 -8.92
N THR A 335 9.98 15.36 -9.98
CA THR A 335 9.33 15.52 -11.27
C THR A 335 7.91 15.01 -11.06
N ALA A 336 6.93 15.89 -11.16
CA ALA A 336 5.57 15.45 -11.38
C ALA A 336 5.69 14.43 -12.52
N GLY A 337 5.43 13.16 -12.24
CA GLY A 337 5.34 12.16 -13.29
C GLY A 337 4.42 12.76 -14.34
N THR A 338 4.71 12.57 -15.61
CA THR A 338 3.78 12.94 -16.69
C THR A 338 2.51 12.15 -16.45
N GLY A 339 1.60 12.73 -15.64
CA GLY A 339 0.30 12.15 -15.37
C GLY A 339 -0.44 12.06 -16.70
N THR A 340 -0.84 10.87 -17.10
CA THR A 340 -1.71 10.68 -18.24
C THR A 340 -3.15 10.60 -17.75
N TRP A 341 -4.03 11.38 -18.38
CA TRP A 341 -5.46 11.25 -18.15
C TRP A 341 -5.97 10.07 -18.98
N ALA A 342 -6.63 9.13 -18.34
CA ALA A 342 -7.35 8.04 -18.98
C ALA A 342 -8.86 8.24 -18.80
N SER A 343 -9.64 7.92 -19.81
CA SER A 343 -11.09 7.86 -19.67
C SER A 343 -11.47 6.68 -18.78
N THR A 344 -12.41 6.91 -17.87
CA THR A 344 -12.96 5.89 -16.98
C THR A 344 -14.49 5.86 -17.11
N GLY A 345 -15.17 5.03 -16.30
CA GLY A 345 -16.62 4.93 -16.33
C GLY A 345 -17.31 6.28 -16.16
N GLN A 346 -18.36 6.51 -16.93
CA GLN A 346 -19.18 7.71 -16.85
C GLN A 346 -20.23 7.56 -15.76
N LEU A 347 -20.72 8.69 -15.21
CA LEU A 347 -21.91 8.71 -14.37
C LEU A 347 -23.11 8.14 -15.14
N ASN A 348 -23.97 7.37 -14.49
CA ASN A 348 -25.17 6.81 -15.12
C ASN A 348 -26.14 7.91 -15.52
N THR A 349 -26.21 8.99 -14.75
CA THR A 349 -27.05 10.15 -15.05
C THR A 349 -26.19 11.39 -15.28
N ILE A 350 -26.30 12.03 -16.45
CA ILE A 350 -25.65 13.30 -16.73
C ILE A 350 -26.21 14.36 -15.78
N ARG A 351 -25.32 14.97 -14.98
CA ARG A 351 -25.69 16.00 -14.00
C ARG A 351 -24.56 16.98 -13.77
N PRO A 352 -24.57 18.08 -14.55
CA PRO A 352 -23.66 19.18 -14.29
C PRO A 352 -23.87 19.78 -12.89
N ASN A 353 -22.85 20.43 -12.39
CA ASN A 353 -22.86 21.10 -11.09
C ASN A 353 -23.31 20.19 -9.92
N ASN A 354 -22.99 18.88 -10.00
CA ASN A 354 -23.03 18.02 -8.84
C ASN A 354 -22.10 18.58 -7.75
N SER A 355 -21.94 17.90 -6.64
CA SER A 355 -21.03 18.34 -5.59
C SER A 355 -19.65 18.66 -6.18
N GLY A 356 -19.19 19.88 -6.02
CA GLY A 356 -17.95 20.41 -6.58
C GLY A 356 -16.68 19.87 -5.94
N GLY A 357 -16.66 18.62 -5.61
CA GLY A 357 -15.60 17.81 -5.04
C GLY A 357 -16.25 16.53 -4.56
N GLY A 358 -16.17 15.46 -5.34
CA GLY A 358 -16.59 14.15 -4.87
C GLY A 358 -15.79 13.78 -3.62
N SER A 359 -16.39 13.09 -2.68
CA SER A 359 -15.64 12.49 -1.58
C SER A 359 -15.06 11.14 -2.00
N GLY A 360 -13.86 10.85 -1.55
CA GLY A 360 -13.20 9.57 -1.80
C GLY A 360 -11.85 9.68 -2.48
N ILE A 361 -11.41 8.55 -3.01
CA ILE A 361 -10.14 8.38 -3.73
C ILE A 361 -10.39 7.89 -5.16
N GLN A 362 -9.34 7.83 -5.98
CA GLN A 362 -9.42 7.40 -7.39
C GLN A 362 -10.14 6.05 -7.62
N THR A 363 -10.07 5.14 -6.66
CA THR A 363 -10.67 3.80 -6.76
C THR A 363 -11.97 3.65 -5.97
N ALA A 364 -12.39 4.67 -5.22
CA ALA A 364 -13.58 4.64 -4.38
C ALA A 364 -14.09 6.07 -4.14
N ALA A 365 -15.04 6.53 -4.94
CA ALA A 365 -15.58 7.89 -4.87
C ALA A 365 -17.12 7.90 -4.81
N LEU A 366 -17.68 9.00 -4.30
CA LEU A 366 -19.11 9.26 -4.23
C LEU A 366 -19.46 10.56 -4.95
N ALA A 367 -20.53 10.55 -5.72
CA ALA A 367 -21.12 11.72 -6.35
C ALA A 367 -22.60 11.86 -5.97
N ALA A 368 -23.03 13.04 -5.54
CA ALA A 368 -24.40 13.26 -5.10
C ALA A 368 -24.94 14.63 -5.55
N GLY A 369 -26.22 14.71 -5.80
CA GLY A 369 -26.91 15.92 -6.22
C GLY A 369 -26.58 16.36 -7.66
N GLY A 370 -26.74 17.65 -7.92
CA GLY A 370 -26.66 18.23 -9.26
C GLY A 370 -28.02 18.50 -9.89
N TYR A 371 -28.06 18.74 -11.20
CA TYR A 371 -29.32 18.89 -11.94
C TYR A 371 -29.30 18.11 -13.26
N SER A 372 -30.46 17.73 -13.75
CA SER A 372 -30.63 17.07 -15.06
C SER A 372 -30.82 18.14 -16.15
N PRO A 373 -30.01 18.16 -17.20
CA PRO A 373 -30.19 19.11 -18.32
C PRO A 373 -31.60 18.97 -18.94
N PRO A 374 -32.13 20.04 -19.59
CA PRO A 374 -31.43 21.29 -19.97
C PRO A 374 -31.52 22.42 -18.94
N THR A 375 -32.25 22.27 -17.85
CA THR A 375 -32.51 23.38 -16.93
C THR A 375 -32.02 23.10 -15.51
N PRO A 376 -31.44 24.14 -14.85
CA PRO A 376 -31.01 23.99 -13.45
C PRO A 376 -32.17 23.91 -12.45
N THR A 377 -33.42 23.88 -12.90
CA THR A 377 -34.59 23.66 -12.07
C THR A 377 -34.93 22.17 -11.87
N ASN A 378 -34.41 21.29 -12.71
CA ASN A 378 -34.61 19.84 -12.60
C ASN A 378 -33.51 19.23 -11.69
N LEU A 379 -33.60 19.49 -10.39
CA LEU A 379 -32.62 19.05 -9.41
C LEU A 379 -32.77 17.55 -9.12
N THR A 380 -31.66 16.89 -8.78
CA THR A 380 -31.65 15.48 -8.42
C THR A 380 -31.14 15.23 -6.99
N THR A 381 -31.67 14.19 -6.35
CA THR A 381 -31.18 13.63 -5.09
C THR A 381 -30.31 12.41 -5.30
N ALA A 382 -30.08 12.00 -6.55
CA ALA A 382 -29.38 10.78 -6.88
C ALA A 382 -27.95 10.75 -6.29
N THR A 383 -27.56 9.57 -5.85
CA THR A 383 -26.23 9.29 -5.34
C THR A 383 -25.63 8.12 -6.11
N GLU A 384 -24.43 8.29 -6.62
CA GLU A 384 -23.67 7.24 -7.32
C GLU A 384 -22.33 7.01 -6.65
N SER A 385 -21.93 5.74 -6.57
CA SER A 385 -20.65 5.29 -6.06
C SER A 385 -19.76 4.76 -7.20
N TYR A 386 -18.47 5.04 -7.12
CA TYR A 386 -17.45 4.60 -8.07
C TYR A 386 -16.53 3.55 -7.43
N ASN A 387 -16.33 2.43 -8.10
CA ASN A 387 -15.52 1.30 -7.59
C ASN A 387 -14.12 1.21 -8.24
N GLY A 388 -13.64 2.26 -8.88
CA GLY A 388 -12.38 2.25 -9.63
C GLY A 388 -12.53 1.95 -11.13
N SER A 389 -13.72 1.49 -11.57
CA SER A 389 -13.99 1.14 -12.97
C SER A 389 -15.31 1.72 -13.48
N VAL A 390 -16.37 1.58 -12.69
CA VAL A 390 -17.74 2.00 -13.08
C VAL A 390 -18.42 2.76 -11.96
N TRP A 391 -19.33 3.67 -12.35
CA TRP A 391 -20.27 4.33 -11.46
C TRP A 391 -21.55 3.50 -11.35
N THR A 392 -22.08 3.37 -10.15
CA THR A 392 -23.31 2.63 -9.87
C THR A 392 -24.23 3.47 -8.99
N GLU A 393 -25.50 3.56 -9.34
CA GLU A 393 -26.51 4.17 -8.45
C GLU A 393 -26.61 3.37 -7.16
N THR A 394 -26.50 4.08 -6.03
CA THR A 394 -26.53 3.42 -4.71
C THR A 394 -27.95 3.03 -4.26
N GLY A 395 -28.97 3.59 -4.90
CA GLY A 395 -30.35 3.52 -4.43
C GLY A 395 -30.66 4.40 -3.20
N HIS A 396 -29.66 5.09 -2.68
CA HIS A 396 -29.74 5.94 -1.49
C HIS A 396 -29.76 7.41 -1.91
N ALA A 397 -30.95 8.01 -1.98
CA ALA A 397 -31.13 9.40 -2.37
C ALA A 397 -30.89 10.37 -1.20
N MET A 398 -30.34 11.57 -1.50
CA MET A 398 -30.32 12.68 -0.54
C MET A 398 -31.74 13.07 -0.13
N ASN A 399 -31.91 13.65 1.05
CA ASN A 399 -33.20 14.15 1.51
C ASN A 399 -33.65 15.39 0.73
N THR A 400 -32.70 16.20 0.27
CA THR A 400 -33.02 17.45 -0.45
C THR A 400 -32.17 17.61 -1.70
N ALA A 401 -32.83 17.75 -2.85
CA ALA A 401 -32.19 17.99 -4.13
C ALA A 401 -31.55 19.38 -4.19
N ARG A 402 -30.28 19.46 -4.60
CA ARG A 402 -29.50 20.70 -4.70
C ARG A 402 -28.26 20.55 -5.58
N TYR A 403 -27.73 21.66 -6.04
CA TYR A 403 -26.54 21.74 -6.90
C TYR A 403 -25.54 22.79 -6.39
N ASN A 404 -24.34 22.85 -6.94
CA ASN A 404 -23.26 23.72 -6.47
C ASN A 404 -22.93 23.50 -4.99
N THR A 405 -23.04 22.29 -4.53
CA THR A 405 -22.74 21.86 -3.16
C THR A 405 -21.24 21.65 -2.95
N ALA A 406 -20.81 21.69 -1.71
CA ALA A 406 -19.52 21.14 -1.31
C ALA A 406 -19.72 19.78 -0.63
N MET A 407 -18.76 18.86 -0.81
CA MET A 407 -18.77 17.54 -0.19
C MET A 407 -17.37 17.17 0.28
N THR A 408 -17.28 16.48 1.40
CA THR A 408 -16.03 15.97 1.98
C THR A 408 -16.21 14.61 2.63
N GLY A 409 -15.10 13.92 2.93
CA GLY A 409 -15.13 12.59 3.54
C GLY A 409 -14.70 11.48 2.59
N THR A 410 -15.29 10.29 2.75
CA THR A 410 -15.00 9.09 1.96
C THR A 410 -16.24 8.60 1.21
N GLN A 411 -16.09 7.61 0.34
CA GLN A 411 -17.21 7.00 -0.39
C GLN A 411 -18.33 6.48 0.55
N THR A 412 -17.98 5.98 1.72
CA THR A 412 -18.91 5.38 2.68
C THR A 412 -19.23 6.25 3.89
N ALA A 413 -18.55 7.40 4.04
CA ALA A 413 -18.76 8.34 5.14
C ALA A 413 -18.53 9.77 4.62
N SER A 414 -19.58 10.39 4.08
CA SER A 414 -19.53 11.70 3.42
C SER A 414 -20.44 12.73 4.07
N LEU A 415 -19.97 13.95 4.08
CA LEU A 415 -20.75 15.12 4.46
C LEU A 415 -20.96 16.02 3.24
N ILE A 416 -22.21 16.29 2.87
CA ILE A 416 -22.60 17.25 1.84
C ILE A 416 -23.28 18.46 2.48
N PHE A 417 -22.87 19.63 2.12
CA PHE A 417 -23.39 20.85 2.70
C PHE A 417 -23.48 21.99 1.68
N SER A 418 -24.22 23.04 2.03
CA SER A 418 -24.43 24.19 1.15
C SER A 418 -25.22 23.86 -0.12
N GLY A 419 -25.03 24.64 -1.15
CA GLY A 419 -25.64 24.47 -2.48
C GLY A 419 -26.91 25.27 -2.69
N ASN A 420 -27.37 25.29 -3.94
CA ASN A 420 -28.62 25.96 -4.34
C ASN A 420 -29.74 24.94 -4.43
N GLN A 421 -30.91 25.36 -3.99
CA GLN A 421 -32.22 24.72 -4.27
C GLN A 421 -32.87 25.41 -5.48
N VAL A 422 -34.14 25.12 -5.79
CA VAL A 422 -34.91 25.69 -6.93
C VAL A 422 -35.01 27.22 -6.90
N SER A 423 -34.84 27.85 -5.75
CA SER A 423 -34.76 29.31 -5.59
C SER A 423 -33.31 29.77 -5.48
N PRO A 424 -32.94 31.00 -5.92
CA PRO A 424 -31.56 31.46 -6.01
C PRO A 424 -30.84 31.66 -4.67
N ASN A 425 -31.38 31.14 -3.58
CA ASN A 425 -30.81 31.28 -2.24
C ASN A 425 -29.73 30.22 -1.98
N ALA A 426 -28.54 30.70 -1.60
CA ALA A 426 -27.49 29.86 -1.06
C ALA A 426 -27.97 29.06 0.15
N GLY A 427 -27.85 27.76 0.10
CA GLY A 427 -28.43 26.85 1.11
C GLY A 427 -27.55 26.69 2.34
N THR A 428 -28.21 26.45 3.46
CA THR A 428 -27.58 26.14 4.76
C THR A 428 -27.56 24.64 5.08
N LEU A 429 -28.20 23.82 4.26
CA LEU A 429 -28.44 22.40 4.55
C LEU A 429 -27.16 21.58 4.63
N THR A 430 -27.13 20.68 5.58
CA THR A 430 -26.08 19.68 5.77
C THR A 430 -26.72 18.29 5.84
N GLU A 431 -26.17 17.34 5.09
CA GLU A 431 -26.56 15.92 5.16
C GLU A 431 -25.31 15.05 5.24
N GLU A 432 -25.40 13.98 6.03
CA GLU A 432 -24.35 12.99 6.20
C GLU A 432 -24.76 11.65 5.57
N TYR A 433 -23.85 11.07 4.81
CA TYR A 433 -23.98 9.72 4.26
C TYR A 433 -23.16 8.73 5.09
N ASN A 434 -23.78 7.62 5.51
CA ASN A 434 -23.16 6.59 6.35
C ASN A 434 -22.82 5.31 5.56
N GLY A 435 -22.81 5.36 4.24
CA GLY A 435 -22.63 4.19 3.37
C GLY A 435 -23.93 3.50 2.94
N SER A 436 -25.06 3.81 3.59
CA SER A 436 -26.36 3.19 3.30
C SER A 436 -27.55 4.14 3.30
N SER A 437 -27.43 5.32 3.89
CA SER A 437 -28.49 6.32 3.93
C SER A 437 -27.94 7.72 4.16
N TRP A 438 -28.74 8.74 3.79
CA TRP A 438 -28.50 10.14 4.08
C TRP A 438 -29.31 10.58 5.30
N ALA A 439 -28.66 11.27 6.23
CA ALA A 439 -29.28 11.84 7.42
C ALA A 439 -29.08 13.36 7.45
N VAL A 440 -30.15 14.11 7.75
CA VAL A 440 -30.08 15.56 7.91
C VAL A 440 -29.32 15.89 9.19
N LYS A 441 -28.39 16.85 9.10
CA LYS A 441 -27.60 17.39 10.21
C LYS A 441 -27.96 18.86 10.46
N ASN A 442 -27.38 19.46 11.50
CA ASN A 442 -27.58 20.86 11.82
C ASN A 442 -27.12 21.76 10.67
N ALA A 443 -27.93 22.76 10.38
CA ALA A 443 -27.72 23.69 9.29
C ALA A 443 -26.51 24.62 9.56
N MET A 444 -25.88 25.06 8.48
CA MET A 444 -24.82 26.09 8.51
C MET A 444 -25.39 27.43 8.96
N PRO A 445 -24.68 28.20 9.81
CA PRO A 445 -25.08 29.58 10.18
C PRO A 445 -25.18 30.51 8.99
N LEU A 446 -24.30 30.35 8.01
CA LEU A 446 -24.29 31.13 6.76
C LEU A 446 -24.49 30.21 5.57
N GLY A 447 -25.59 30.44 4.82
CA GLY A 447 -25.83 29.71 3.58
C GLY A 447 -24.83 30.09 2.49
N ARG A 448 -24.37 29.09 1.74
CA ARG A 448 -23.43 29.28 0.62
C ARG A 448 -23.67 28.33 -0.54
N ALA A 449 -23.12 28.67 -1.70
CA ALA A 449 -23.05 27.83 -2.89
C ALA A 449 -21.74 28.05 -3.63
N SER A 450 -21.31 27.09 -4.44
CA SER A 450 -20.07 27.17 -5.24
C SER A 450 -18.80 27.43 -4.40
N GLY A 451 -18.80 26.99 -3.15
CA GLY A 451 -17.64 26.96 -2.27
C GLY A 451 -16.97 25.59 -2.30
N ALA A 452 -15.96 25.43 -1.47
CA ALA A 452 -15.27 24.18 -1.25
C ALA A 452 -15.40 23.68 0.20
N GLY A 453 -15.02 22.43 0.41
CA GLY A 453 -14.98 21.80 1.71
C GLY A 453 -13.73 20.94 1.90
N ALA A 454 -13.35 20.73 3.17
CA ALA A 454 -12.27 19.85 3.58
C ALA A 454 -12.65 19.13 4.86
N GLY A 455 -12.02 17.97 5.14
CA GLY A 455 -12.22 17.22 6.39
C GLY A 455 -13.04 15.95 6.26
N THR A 456 -13.69 15.59 7.34
CA THR A 456 -14.47 14.34 7.51
C THR A 456 -15.90 14.63 7.95
N THR A 457 -16.71 13.58 8.16
CA THR A 457 -18.08 13.72 8.71
C THR A 457 -18.13 14.22 10.15
N THR A 458 -17.02 14.16 10.87
CA THR A 458 -16.93 14.59 12.28
C THR A 458 -16.09 15.85 12.47
N ALA A 459 -15.35 16.29 11.46
CA ALA A 459 -14.51 17.48 11.53
C ALA A 459 -14.32 18.03 10.10
N ALA A 460 -15.20 18.95 9.69
CA ALA A 460 -15.21 19.52 8.34
C ALA A 460 -15.11 21.04 8.34
N MET A 461 -14.71 21.59 7.20
CA MET A 461 -14.65 23.02 6.95
C MET A 461 -15.40 23.36 5.67
N ALA A 462 -16.06 24.52 5.67
CA ALA A 462 -16.70 25.12 4.49
C ALA A 462 -16.12 26.51 4.25
N TYR A 463 -15.61 26.78 3.06
CA TYR A 463 -14.96 28.06 2.73
C TYR A 463 -15.19 28.47 1.28
N GLY A 464 -15.01 29.78 1.00
CA GLY A 464 -15.34 30.36 -0.30
C GLY A 464 -16.83 30.31 -0.62
N GLY A 465 -17.19 30.62 -1.87
CA GLY A 465 -18.55 30.50 -2.38
C GLY A 465 -19.37 31.79 -2.28
N ARG A 466 -20.64 31.69 -2.65
CA ARG A 466 -21.60 32.78 -2.61
C ARG A 466 -22.47 32.70 -1.37
N PRO A 467 -22.72 33.83 -0.66
CA PRO A 467 -22.18 35.17 -0.92
C PRO A 467 -20.65 35.19 -0.85
N ILE A 468 -20.02 36.11 -1.58
CA ILE A 468 -18.56 36.23 -1.66
C ILE A 468 -18.06 36.85 -0.36
N VAL A 469 -17.57 36.02 0.56
CA VAL A 469 -17.10 36.40 1.88
C VAL A 469 -15.84 35.64 2.24
N THR A 470 -15.08 36.13 3.19
CA THR A 470 -13.90 35.46 3.73
C THR A 470 -14.25 34.43 4.79
N THR A 471 -15.49 34.44 5.30
CA THR A 471 -15.94 33.58 6.41
C THR A 471 -15.73 32.12 6.09
N VAL A 472 -15.08 31.42 7.01
CA VAL A 472 -14.98 29.96 7.06
C VAL A 472 -15.92 29.45 8.15
N GLN A 473 -16.48 28.27 7.96
CA GLN A 473 -17.34 27.62 8.95
C GLN A 473 -16.81 26.24 9.21
N ASP A 474 -16.67 25.88 10.48
CA ASP A 474 -16.14 24.63 10.96
C ASP A 474 -17.26 23.76 11.54
N PHE A 475 -17.26 22.47 11.20
CA PHE A 475 -18.20 21.46 11.68
C PHE A 475 -17.52 20.50 12.65
N ASP A 476 -18.10 20.32 13.83
CA ASP A 476 -17.57 19.48 14.91
C ASP A 476 -18.20 18.05 14.95
N GLY A 477 -18.92 17.65 13.92
CA GLY A 477 -19.70 16.42 13.85
C GLY A 477 -21.17 16.59 14.23
N THR A 478 -21.51 17.74 14.84
CA THR A 478 -22.87 18.06 15.29
C THR A 478 -23.29 19.46 14.86
N ASN A 479 -22.47 20.46 15.13
CA ASN A 479 -22.78 21.87 14.90
C ASN A 479 -21.74 22.55 14.02
N TRP A 480 -22.19 23.60 13.34
CA TRP A 480 -21.34 24.53 12.62
C TRP A 480 -21.02 25.76 13.49
N SER A 481 -19.77 26.19 13.46
CA SER A 481 -19.29 27.41 14.10
C SER A 481 -18.49 28.26 13.10
N THR A 482 -18.24 29.53 13.43
CA THR A 482 -17.38 30.39 12.61
C THR A 482 -15.92 30.06 12.88
N GLY A 483 -15.18 29.72 11.84
CA GLY A 483 -13.74 29.45 11.84
C GLY A 483 -12.89 30.66 11.46
N THR A 484 -11.57 30.43 11.32
CA THR A 484 -10.61 31.45 10.88
C THR A 484 -10.82 31.80 9.41
N ALA A 485 -11.02 33.07 9.10
CA ALA A 485 -11.36 33.58 7.78
C ALA A 485 -10.24 33.37 6.73
N LEU A 486 -10.63 33.15 5.47
CA LEU A 486 -9.73 33.31 4.30
C LEU A 486 -9.16 34.74 4.24
N ASN A 487 -8.00 34.91 3.64
CA ASN A 487 -7.43 36.25 3.37
C ASN A 487 -8.20 36.96 2.25
N THR A 488 -8.66 36.22 1.24
CA THR A 488 -9.35 36.78 0.06
C THR A 488 -10.69 36.11 -0.19
N ALA A 489 -11.76 36.92 -0.21
CA ALA A 489 -13.12 36.47 -0.51
C ALA A 489 -13.26 36.11 -1.99
N ARG A 490 -13.75 34.90 -2.31
CA ARG A 490 -13.96 34.42 -3.69
C ARG A 490 -14.94 33.25 -3.78
N ASP A 491 -15.60 33.12 -4.91
CA ASP A 491 -16.47 31.99 -5.21
C ASP A 491 -15.90 31.09 -6.31
N GLN A 492 -16.58 29.98 -6.59
CA GLN A 492 -16.18 28.97 -7.58
C GLN A 492 -14.72 28.50 -7.40
N VAL A 493 -14.35 28.33 -6.16
CA VAL A 493 -13.02 27.89 -5.75
C VAL A 493 -12.88 26.36 -5.90
N GLY A 494 -11.67 25.90 -6.21
CA GLY A 494 -11.27 24.53 -5.99
C GLY A 494 -10.74 24.36 -4.56
N GLY A 495 -10.96 23.22 -3.94
CA GLY A 495 -10.43 22.97 -2.61
C GLY A 495 -10.62 21.54 -2.13
N GLY A 496 -10.05 21.24 -0.96
CA GLY A 496 -10.07 19.93 -0.31
C GLY A 496 -9.02 19.85 0.79
N GLY A 497 -8.74 18.62 1.25
CA GLY A 497 -7.80 18.34 2.33
C GLY A 497 -8.48 17.90 3.61
N THR A 498 -7.83 18.15 4.75
CA THR A 498 -8.36 17.86 6.08
C THR A 498 -8.75 19.15 6.81
N ASN A 499 -9.37 19.02 7.98
CA ASN A 499 -9.67 20.19 8.84
C ASN A 499 -8.42 20.84 9.47
N THR A 500 -7.24 20.25 9.31
CA THR A 500 -5.95 20.79 9.80
C THR A 500 -4.94 21.07 8.68
N ASP A 501 -5.23 20.65 7.44
CA ASP A 501 -4.36 20.81 6.28
C ASP A 501 -5.24 20.88 5.01
N ALA A 502 -5.66 22.09 4.61
CA ALA A 502 -6.61 22.29 3.53
C ALA A 502 -6.14 23.38 2.56
N ALA A 503 -6.61 23.29 1.32
CA ALA A 503 -6.29 24.23 0.25
C ALA A 503 -7.54 24.89 -0.31
N CYS A 504 -7.44 26.20 -0.61
CA CYS A 504 -8.42 26.99 -1.34
C CYS A 504 -7.73 27.64 -2.56
N VAL A 505 -8.12 27.26 -3.78
CA VAL A 505 -7.35 27.56 -4.98
C VAL A 505 -8.23 28.17 -6.08
N GLY A 506 -7.73 29.21 -6.73
CA GLY A 506 -8.42 29.91 -7.81
C GLY A 506 -9.71 30.58 -7.36
N GLY A 507 -10.66 30.74 -8.28
CA GLY A 507 -11.97 31.33 -8.02
C GLY A 507 -12.15 32.72 -8.67
N GLY A 508 -13.24 33.40 -8.32
CA GLY A 508 -13.59 34.72 -8.87
C GLY A 508 -14.81 35.32 -8.19
N PRO A 509 -15.43 36.41 -8.71
CA PRO A 509 -14.84 37.44 -9.59
C PRO A 509 -13.93 38.43 -8.86
N PRO A 510 -12.91 38.98 -9.48
CA PRO A 510 -12.38 38.60 -10.79
C PRO A 510 -11.74 37.19 -10.75
N VAL A 511 -11.57 36.54 -11.91
CA VAL A 511 -10.91 35.23 -11.96
C VAL A 511 -9.46 35.37 -11.52
N VAL A 512 -9.06 34.62 -10.50
CA VAL A 512 -7.74 34.74 -9.86
C VAL A 512 -7.00 33.41 -9.83
N GLY A 513 -5.66 33.48 -9.66
CA GLY A 513 -4.80 32.36 -9.45
C GLY A 513 -4.49 32.07 -7.98
N ILE A 514 -5.05 32.83 -7.06
CA ILE A 514 -4.70 32.81 -5.63
C ILE A 514 -4.80 31.39 -5.05
N TYR A 515 -3.75 31.00 -4.35
CA TYR A 515 -3.71 29.77 -3.57
C TYR A 515 -3.49 30.09 -2.08
N GLU A 516 -4.47 29.76 -1.26
CA GLU A 516 -4.36 29.82 0.19
C GLU A 516 -4.32 28.42 0.80
N ALA A 517 -3.37 28.19 1.71
CA ALA A 517 -3.15 26.96 2.46
C ALA A 517 -3.51 27.13 3.93
N TRP A 518 -4.26 26.19 4.48
CA TRP A 518 -4.64 26.09 5.89
C TRP A 518 -3.71 25.14 6.63
N ASN A 519 -3.16 25.56 7.77
CA ASN A 519 -2.24 24.78 8.60
C ASN A 519 -2.87 24.30 9.93
N GLY A 520 -4.17 24.31 10.05
CA GLY A 520 -4.90 24.03 11.29
C GLY A 520 -5.15 25.25 12.18
N THR A 521 -4.57 26.42 11.86
CA THR A 521 -4.68 27.63 12.68
C THR A 521 -4.89 28.90 11.85
N THR A 522 -4.18 29.02 10.73
CA THR A 522 -4.20 30.20 9.86
C THR A 522 -4.21 29.82 8.38
N TRP A 523 -4.84 30.66 7.56
CA TRP A 523 -4.71 30.64 6.10
C TRP A 523 -3.49 31.45 5.68
N THR A 524 -2.65 30.87 4.84
CA THR A 524 -1.42 31.51 4.33
C THR A 524 -1.41 31.45 2.81
N GLU A 525 -1.17 32.56 2.16
CA GLU A 525 -1.02 32.61 0.70
C GLU A 525 0.26 31.90 0.28
N LYS A 526 0.15 31.04 -0.71
CA LYS A 526 1.23 30.30 -1.38
C LYS A 526 1.44 30.86 -2.79
N ALA A 527 2.33 30.24 -3.56
CA ALA A 527 2.55 30.63 -4.96
C ALA A 527 1.26 30.41 -5.79
N ASP A 528 0.86 31.43 -6.52
CA ASP A 528 -0.32 31.42 -7.37
C ASP A 528 -0.25 30.36 -8.48
N LEU A 529 -1.42 30.00 -9.00
CA LEU A 529 -1.54 29.23 -10.23
C LEU A 529 -0.87 29.94 -11.41
N ASN A 530 -0.15 29.19 -12.24
CA ASN A 530 0.40 29.74 -13.49
C ASN A 530 -0.67 30.35 -14.42
N THR A 531 -1.90 29.87 -14.30
CA THR A 531 -3.04 30.35 -15.06
C THR A 531 -4.25 30.50 -14.15
N SER A 532 -4.74 31.73 -14.00
CA SER A 532 -5.95 32.04 -13.21
C SER A 532 -7.16 31.29 -13.74
N ARG A 533 -7.93 30.64 -12.85
CA ARG A 533 -9.13 29.89 -13.20
C ARG A 533 -10.14 29.81 -12.06
N ARG A 534 -11.41 29.60 -12.42
CA ARG A 534 -12.51 29.32 -11.50
C ARG A 534 -13.25 28.08 -11.92
N ALA A 535 -14.10 27.53 -11.05
CA ALA A 535 -14.91 26.34 -11.29
C ALA A 535 -14.06 25.10 -11.70
N ALA A 536 -12.82 25.04 -11.28
CA ALA A 536 -11.95 23.90 -11.49
C ALA A 536 -12.20 22.82 -10.43
N ALA A 537 -12.09 21.56 -10.82
CA ALA A 537 -12.07 20.47 -9.88
C ALA A 537 -10.71 20.42 -9.18
N ALA A 538 -10.71 20.27 -7.86
CA ALA A 538 -9.48 20.14 -7.08
C ALA A 538 -9.41 18.78 -6.38
N CYS A 539 -8.23 18.21 -6.36
CA CYS A 539 -7.87 17.08 -5.53
C CYS A 539 -6.73 17.51 -4.61
N VAL A 540 -6.96 17.41 -3.31
CA VAL A 540 -6.03 17.88 -2.28
C VAL A 540 -5.81 16.75 -1.29
N THR A 541 -4.57 16.28 -1.16
CA THR A 541 -4.17 15.34 -0.11
C THR A 541 -3.50 16.06 1.06
N THR A 542 -2.67 17.05 0.75
CA THR A 542 -2.03 18.00 1.67
C THR A 542 -1.88 19.34 0.98
N THR A 543 -1.60 20.42 1.72
CA THR A 543 -1.32 21.75 1.12
C THR A 543 -0.08 21.79 0.22
N ASP A 544 0.80 20.79 0.28
CA ASP A 544 1.94 20.66 -0.64
C ASP A 544 1.63 19.73 -1.83
N SER A 545 0.43 19.12 -1.89
CA SER A 545 0.01 18.19 -2.93
C SER A 545 -1.40 18.48 -3.42
N VAL A 546 -1.49 19.48 -4.30
CA VAL A 546 -2.76 19.98 -4.87
C VAL A 546 -2.74 19.81 -6.38
N MET A 547 -3.80 19.21 -6.92
CA MET A 547 -4.02 19.11 -8.37
C MET A 547 -5.32 19.80 -8.74
N LEU A 548 -5.27 20.65 -9.78
CA LEU A 548 -6.46 21.26 -10.39
C LEU A 548 -6.64 20.77 -11.82
N ALA A 549 -7.88 20.48 -12.17
CA ALA A 549 -8.25 20.08 -13.52
C ALA A 549 -9.41 20.94 -14.05
N GLY A 550 -9.35 21.31 -15.34
CA GLY A 550 -10.38 22.08 -16.03
C GLY A 550 -10.56 23.49 -15.49
N GLY A 551 -11.79 23.98 -15.54
CA GLY A 551 -12.16 25.31 -15.10
C GLY A 551 -12.24 26.35 -16.24
N GLN A 552 -12.47 27.61 -15.87
CA GLN A 552 -12.69 28.74 -16.82
C GLN A 552 -11.80 29.92 -16.48
N ASN A 553 -11.35 30.65 -17.51
CA ASN A 553 -10.72 31.95 -17.39
C ASN A 553 -11.52 32.99 -18.17
N GLY A 554 -12.52 33.60 -17.52
CA GLY A 554 -13.23 34.78 -18.04
C GLY A 554 -14.08 34.61 -19.31
N GLY A 555 -14.11 33.42 -19.93
CA GLY A 555 -14.85 33.15 -21.16
C GLY A 555 -14.36 31.97 -21.97
N SER A 556 -13.24 31.39 -21.59
CA SER A 556 -12.71 30.19 -22.22
C SER A 556 -12.66 29.03 -21.21
N ASP A 557 -13.11 27.87 -21.65
CA ASP A 557 -12.99 26.63 -20.87
C ASP A 557 -11.59 26.04 -21.02
N TYR A 558 -11.04 25.51 -19.93
CA TYR A 558 -9.81 24.73 -19.94
C TYR A 558 -10.15 23.23 -19.91
N ASN A 559 -9.60 22.50 -20.86
CA ASN A 559 -9.71 21.04 -20.94
C ASN A 559 -8.60 20.34 -20.18
#